data_934f40e9c723cc752515e2edbe394a33
#
_entry.id   934f40e9c723cc752515e2edbe394a33
#
_cell.length_a   1.000
_cell.length_b   1.000
_cell.length_c   1.000
_cell.angle_alpha   90.00
_cell.angle_beta   90.00
_cell.angle_gamma   90.00
#
_symmetry.space_group_name_H-M   'P 1'
#
loop_
_entity.id
_entity.type
_entity.pdbx_description
1 polymer ?
#
loop_
_entity_poly.entity_id
_entity_poly.type
_entity_poly.pdbx_seq_one_letter_code
_entity_poly.pdbx_strand_id
1 'polypeptide(L)'
;MTVRLRYGDKEMSWGMPVSAIHLQDILDRMNVQSGREIEFMFSKYDMVDPPANVLDRWHRADIYKLNVFAERFQRLEDHQKAGFKSVLMRNPDSSIDDMIAMTYGIDCVPVYPAAAYAELGEILLNGYMIFLLNCSVSKCLY
;
A
#
# COMPACT_ATOMS: atom_id res chain seq x y z
N MET A 1 -3.37 -9.73 -2.56
CA MET A 1 -2.36 -9.82 -1.49
C MET A 1 -2.81 -10.79 -0.41
N THR A 2 -1.90 -11.39 0.34
CA THR A 2 -2.25 -12.23 1.50
C THR A 2 -1.86 -11.51 2.77
N VAL A 3 -2.79 -11.47 3.72
CA VAL A 3 -2.59 -10.83 5.03
C VAL A 3 -2.77 -11.88 6.13
N ARG A 4 -2.01 -11.73 7.20
CA ARG A 4 -2.22 -12.44 8.46
C ARG A 4 -3.02 -11.52 9.37
N LEU A 5 -4.14 -12.00 9.86
CA LEU A 5 -5.06 -11.26 10.72
C LEU A 5 -4.97 -11.83 12.14
N ARG A 6 -5.01 -10.95 13.15
CA ARG A 6 -5.01 -11.33 14.57
C ARG A 6 -6.03 -10.51 15.34
N TYR A 7 -6.80 -11.20 16.16
CA TYR A 7 -7.73 -10.60 17.12
C TYR A 7 -7.81 -11.45 18.40
N GLY A 8 -7.37 -10.90 19.52
CA GLY A 8 -7.20 -11.65 20.76
C GLY A 8 -6.19 -12.78 20.58
N ASP A 9 -6.62 -14.00 20.87
CA ASP A 9 -5.85 -15.25 20.72
C ASP A 9 -6.01 -15.93 19.35
N LYS A 10 -6.89 -15.39 18.51
CA LYS A 10 -7.15 -15.93 17.17
C LYS A 10 -6.26 -15.29 16.13
N GLU A 11 -5.71 -16.14 15.28
CA GLU A 11 -4.89 -15.74 14.12
C GLU A 11 -5.30 -16.54 12.90
N MET A 12 -5.39 -15.89 11.75
CA MET A 12 -5.65 -16.54 10.46
C MET A 12 -5.01 -15.77 9.30
N SER A 13 -4.72 -16.48 8.20
CA SER A 13 -4.24 -15.87 6.96
C SER A 13 -5.35 -15.84 5.93
N TRP A 14 -5.46 -14.73 5.22
CA TRP A 14 -6.52 -14.54 4.23
C TRP A 14 -6.02 -13.78 2.99
N GLY A 15 -6.54 -14.17 1.83
CA GLY A 15 -6.31 -13.45 0.57
C GLY A 15 -7.28 -12.28 0.40
N MET A 16 -6.77 -11.07 0.23
CA MET A 16 -7.58 -9.85 0.00
C MET A 16 -7.29 -9.25 -1.38
N PRO A 17 -8.25 -8.55 -2.00
CA PRO A 17 -9.59 -8.21 -1.50
C PRO A 17 -10.57 -9.38 -1.56
N VAL A 18 -11.64 -9.29 -0.77
CA VAL A 18 -12.73 -10.26 -0.72
C VAL A 18 -14.10 -9.57 -0.79
N SER A 19 -15.15 -10.33 -1.07
CA SER A 19 -16.51 -9.81 -1.06
C SER A 19 -17.00 -9.48 0.36
N ALA A 20 -18.04 -8.66 0.47
CA ALA A 20 -18.65 -8.30 1.75
C ALA A 20 -19.10 -9.52 2.56
N ILE A 21 -19.60 -10.56 1.90
CA ILE A 21 -20.03 -11.81 2.55
C ILE A 21 -18.83 -12.52 3.18
N HIS A 22 -17.72 -12.61 2.46
CA HIS A 22 -16.50 -13.20 2.99
C HIS A 22 -15.87 -12.37 4.11
N LEU A 23 -15.98 -11.03 4.08
CA LEU A 23 -15.56 -10.18 5.18
C LEU A 23 -16.34 -10.50 6.45
N GLN A 24 -17.66 -10.66 6.33
CA GLN A 24 -18.48 -11.04 7.47
C GLN A 24 -18.11 -12.42 8.01
N ASP A 25 -17.87 -13.40 7.14
CA ASP A 25 -17.39 -14.73 7.56
C ASP A 25 -16.05 -14.67 8.32
N ILE A 26 -15.12 -13.81 7.89
CA ILE A 26 -13.85 -13.57 8.60
C ILE A 26 -14.11 -13.01 10.00
N LEU A 27 -14.97 -11.97 10.11
CA LEU A 27 -15.30 -11.34 11.39
C LEU A 27 -15.95 -12.33 12.34
N ASP A 28 -16.89 -13.13 11.85
CA ASP A 28 -17.59 -14.14 12.64
C ASP A 28 -16.62 -15.22 13.15
N ARG A 29 -15.72 -15.73 12.29
CA ARG A 29 -14.69 -16.73 12.67
C ARG A 29 -13.71 -16.19 13.69
N MET A 30 -13.34 -14.93 13.57
CA MET A 30 -12.44 -14.25 14.51
C MET A 30 -13.17 -13.76 15.77
N ASN A 31 -14.50 -13.81 15.79
CA ASN A 31 -15.35 -13.27 16.85
C ASN A 31 -15.12 -11.78 17.09
N VAL A 32 -14.93 -11.03 16.00
CA VAL A 32 -14.73 -9.58 16.02
C VAL A 32 -16.08 -8.89 16.00
N GLN A 33 -16.32 -8.01 16.97
CA GLN A 33 -17.50 -7.15 16.95
C GLN A 33 -17.34 -6.07 15.86
N SER A 34 -18.44 -5.73 15.18
CA SER A 34 -18.47 -4.67 14.18
C SER A 34 -17.83 -3.37 14.68
N GLY A 35 -17.04 -2.72 13.84
CA GLY A 35 -16.38 -1.44 14.12
C GLY A 35 -15.14 -1.53 14.98
N ARG A 36 -14.63 -2.73 15.31
CA ARG A 36 -13.37 -2.87 16.02
C ARG A 36 -12.19 -3.05 15.08
N GLU A 37 -11.07 -2.43 15.43
CA GLU A 37 -9.81 -2.63 14.75
C GLU A 37 -9.26 -4.03 15.02
N ILE A 38 -8.75 -4.64 13.98
CA ILE A 38 -7.99 -5.88 14.04
C ILE A 38 -6.51 -5.60 13.78
N GLU A 39 -5.66 -6.48 14.24
CA GLU A 39 -4.25 -6.46 13.87
C GLU A 39 -4.05 -7.23 12.57
N PHE A 40 -3.24 -6.69 11.68
CA PHE A 40 -2.88 -7.34 10.44
C PHE A 40 -1.40 -7.19 10.14
N MET A 41 -0.87 -8.16 9.43
CA MET A 41 0.49 -8.17 8.90
C MET A 41 0.42 -8.64 7.45
N PHE A 42 1.16 -8.01 6.59
CA PHE A 42 1.27 -8.47 5.22
C PHE A 42 2.15 -9.72 5.17
N SER A 43 1.63 -10.84 4.67
CA SER A 43 2.38 -12.10 4.56
C SER A 43 2.82 -12.42 3.13
N LYS A 44 2.12 -11.91 2.14
CA LYS A 44 2.50 -12.03 0.73
C LYS A 44 1.96 -10.83 -0.03
N TYR A 45 2.83 -10.19 -0.76
CA TYR A 45 2.47 -9.12 -1.68
C TYR A 45 2.59 -9.60 -3.12
N ASP A 46 1.80 -8.99 -3.98
CA ASP A 46 2.05 -9.00 -5.43
C ASP A 46 3.15 -7.99 -5.80
N MET A 47 3.93 -7.56 -4.83
CA MET A 47 5.11 -6.74 -5.03
C MET A 47 6.36 -7.59 -5.06
N VAL A 48 7.27 -7.28 -5.96
CA VAL A 48 8.63 -7.81 -5.95
C VAL A 48 9.35 -7.23 -4.73
N ASP A 49 9.83 -8.08 -3.84
CA ASP A 49 10.61 -7.72 -2.66
C ASP A 49 9.97 -6.62 -1.78
N PRO A 50 8.92 -6.93 -1.03
CA PRO A 50 8.39 -5.99 -0.06
C PRO A 50 9.45 -5.61 0.98
N PRO A 51 9.43 -4.36 1.48
CA PRO A 51 10.39 -3.95 2.51
C PRO A 51 10.24 -4.81 3.76
N ALA A 52 11.32 -5.41 4.24
CA ALA A 52 11.31 -6.26 5.43
C ALA A 52 10.71 -5.57 6.66
N ASN A 53 10.94 -4.26 6.81
CA ASN A 53 10.39 -3.44 7.89
C ASN A 53 8.86 -3.29 7.86
N VAL A 54 8.22 -3.59 6.72
CA VAL A 54 6.74 -3.58 6.58
C VAL A 54 6.16 -4.98 6.73
N LEU A 55 6.89 -6.02 6.28
CA LEU A 55 6.46 -7.41 6.39
C LEU A 55 6.41 -7.92 7.83
N ASP A 56 7.38 -7.52 8.65
CA ASP A 56 7.54 -8.06 10.00
C ASP A 56 6.81 -7.20 11.06
N ARG A 57 5.88 -6.35 10.62
CA ARG A 57 5.18 -5.42 11.49
C ARG A 57 3.68 -5.67 11.53
N TRP A 58 3.14 -5.68 12.74
CA TRP A 58 1.70 -5.65 12.96
C TRP A 58 1.17 -4.21 12.85
N HIS A 59 0.16 -4.06 12.01
CA HIS A 59 -0.61 -2.83 11.86
C HIS A 59 -2.00 -3.03 12.47
N ARG A 60 -2.71 -1.94 12.71
CA ARG A 60 -4.10 -1.97 13.18
C ARG A 60 -4.98 -1.22 12.19
N ALA A 61 -6.11 -1.82 11.87
CA ALA A 61 -7.10 -1.18 11.03
C ALA A 61 -8.47 -1.85 11.19
N ASP A 62 -9.50 -1.11 10.79
CA ASP A 62 -10.79 -1.71 10.45
C ASP A 62 -10.61 -2.62 9.22
N ILE A 63 -11.17 -3.83 9.28
CA ILE A 63 -11.03 -4.82 8.19
C ILE A 63 -11.65 -4.32 6.88
N TYR A 64 -12.68 -3.47 6.93
CA TYR A 64 -13.28 -2.87 5.74
C TYR A 64 -12.31 -1.92 5.07
N LYS A 65 -11.58 -1.09 5.83
CA LYS A 65 -10.53 -0.22 5.31
C LYS A 65 -9.39 -1.04 4.69
N LEU A 66 -8.98 -2.11 5.36
CA LEU A 66 -7.96 -3.02 4.83
C LEU A 66 -8.41 -3.63 3.49
N ASN A 67 -9.68 -4.03 3.36
CA ASN A 67 -10.21 -4.56 2.12
C ASN A 67 -10.27 -3.50 1.00
N VAL A 68 -10.65 -2.25 1.33
CA VAL A 68 -10.61 -1.11 0.39
C VAL A 68 -9.19 -0.87 -0.09
N PHE A 69 -8.22 -0.86 0.82
CA PHE A 69 -6.81 -0.75 0.45
C PHE A 69 -6.39 -1.87 -0.50
N ALA A 70 -6.73 -3.11 -0.19
CA ALA A 70 -6.39 -4.27 -1.01
C ALA A 70 -6.98 -4.19 -2.43
N GLU A 71 -8.23 -3.74 -2.55
CA GLU A 71 -8.89 -3.54 -3.84
C GLU A 71 -8.21 -2.44 -4.66
N ARG A 72 -7.87 -1.31 -4.01
CA ARG A 72 -7.16 -0.21 -4.65
C ARG A 72 -5.78 -0.64 -5.11
N PHE A 73 -5.02 -1.28 -4.22
CA PHE A 73 -3.66 -1.73 -4.50
C PHE A 73 -3.60 -2.75 -5.64
N GLN A 74 -4.58 -3.65 -5.73
CA GLN A 74 -4.66 -4.63 -6.82
C GLN A 74 -4.81 -3.96 -8.21
N ARG A 75 -5.45 -2.79 -8.26
CA ARG A 75 -5.67 -2.03 -9.51
C ARG A 75 -4.48 -1.20 -9.94
N LEU A 76 -3.46 -1.05 -9.09
CA LEU A 76 -2.25 -0.32 -9.44
C LEU A 76 -1.45 -1.07 -10.50
N GLU A 77 -0.85 -0.32 -11.42
CA GLU A 77 0.13 -0.84 -12.37
C GLU A 77 1.47 -1.09 -11.69
N ASP A 78 2.36 -1.84 -12.32
CA ASP A 78 3.64 -2.25 -11.71
C ASP A 78 4.52 -1.05 -11.34
N HIS A 79 4.57 -0.02 -12.17
CA HIS A 79 5.31 1.21 -11.85
C HIS A 79 4.70 1.98 -10.67
N GLN A 80 3.37 1.99 -10.54
CA GLN A 80 2.67 2.59 -9.40
C GLN A 80 2.92 1.80 -8.12
N LYS A 81 2.92 0.46 -8.18
CA LYS A 81 3.29 -0.40 -7.04
C LYS A 81 4.74 -0.17 -6.60
N ALA A 82 5.66 0.04 -7.55
CA ALA A 82 7.05 0.38 -7.23
C ALA A 82 7.16 1.75 -6.53
N GLY A 83 6.40 2.74 -7.01
CA GLY A 83 6.29 4.06 -6.36
C GLY A 83 5.71 3.95 -4.96
N PHE A 84 4.62 3.23 -4.79
CA PHE A 84 3.99 2.97 -3.49
C PHE A 84 4.98 2.33 -2.49
N LYS A 85 5.71 1.29 -2.92
CA LYS A 85 6.76 0.66 -2.13
C LYS A 85 7.79 1.68 -1.65
N SER A 86 8.26 2.54 -2.55
CA SER A 86 9.29 3.54 -2.22
C SER A 86 8.80 4.57 -1.19
N VAL A 87 7.54 4.98 -1.26
CA VAL A 87 6.94 5.89 -0.28
C VAL A 87 6.77 5.19 1.06
N LEU A 88 6.27 3.95 1.06
CA LEU A 88 6.07 3.16 2.27
C LEU A 88 7.37 2.84 3.00
N MET A 89 8.47 2.60 2.26
CA MET A 89 9.81 2.41 2.86
C MET A 89 10.28 3.62 3.66
N ARG A 90 9.91 4.84 3.22
CA ARG A 90 10.25 6.09 3.92
C ARG A 90 9.32 6.39 5.08
N ASN A 91 8.10 5.86 5.05
CA ASN A 91 7.05 6.08 6.02
C ASN A 91 6.51 4.74 6.54
N PRO A 92 7.32 3.96 7.28
CA PRO A 92 6.94 2.60 7.69
C PRO A 92 5.79 2.58 8.72
N ASP A 93 5.54 3.71 9.36
CA ASP A 93 4.48 3.89 10.37
C ASP A 93 3.15 4.37 9.78
N SER A 94 3.02 4.37 8.45
CA SER A 94 1.81 4.81 7.77
C SER A 94 0.59 4.01 8.25
N SER A 95 -0.48 4.71 8.56
CA SER A 95 -1.78 4.12 8.88
C SER A 95 -2.42 3.52 7.62
N ILE A 96 -3.47 2.72 7.80
CA ILE A 96 -4.23 2.20 6.64
C ILE A 96 -4.88 3.34 5.84
N ASP A 97 -5.29 4.42 6.50
CA ASP A 97 -5.85 5.60 5.83
C ASP A 97 -4.80 6.31 4.98
N ASP A 98 -3.57 6.43 5.49
CA ASP A 98 -2.43 6.95 4.72
C ASP A 98 -2.12 6.06 3.50
N MET A 99 -2.11 4.74 3.69
CA MET A 99 -1.88 3.77 2.61
C MET A 99 -2.96 3.87 1.53
N ILE A 100 -4.23 4.02 1.92
CA ILE A 100 -5.33 4.26 0.98
C ILE A 100 -5.10 5.58 0.23
N ALA A 101 -4.81 6.67 0.95
CA ALA A 101 -4.54 7.96 0.33
C ALA A 101 -3.38 7.91 -0.66
N MET A 102 -2.28 7.21 -0.32
CA MET A 102 -1.15 7.00 -1.23
C MET A 102 -1.56 6.34 -2.54
N THR A 103 -2.51 5.39 -2.54
CA THR A 103 -2.96 4.75 -3.79
C THR A 103 -3.66 5.71 -4.75
N TYR A 104 -4.19 6.82 -4.26
CA TYR A 104 -4.80 7.87 -5.12
C TYR A 104 -3.76 8.87 -5.61
N GLY A 105 -2.73 9.14 -4.82
CA GLY A 105 -1.68 10.11 -5.16
C GLY A 105 -0.44 9.51 -5.80
N ILE A 106 -0.44 8.22 -6.11
CA ILE A 106 0.78 7.51 -6.51
C ILE A 106 1.32 8.00 -7.86
N ASP A 107 0.48 8.52 -8.75
CA ASP A 107 0.91 9.09 -10.03
C ASP A 107 1.75 10.37 -9.85
N CYS A 108 1.72 10.98 -8.67
CA CYS A 108 2.56 12.12 -8.31
C CYS A 108 3.96 11.70 -7.82
N VAL A 109 4.21 10.39 -7.64
CA VAL A 109 5.51 9.87 -7.20
C VAL A 109 6.36 9.54 -8.43
N PRO A 110 7.46 10.26 -8.68
CA PRO A 110 8.33 9.95 -9.80
C PRO A 110 9.05 8.63 -9.56
N VAL A 111 8.95 7.71 -10.51
CA VAL A 111 9.67 6.44 -10.53
C VAL A 111 10.66 6.47 -11.68
N TYR A 112 11.95 6.42 -11.38
CA TYR A 112 13.01 6.46 -12.38
C TYR A 112 13.62 5.06 -12.54
N PRO A 113 13.67 4.53 -13.76
CA PRO A 113 14.30 3.24 -14.04
C PRO A 113 15.82 3.40 -14.09
N ALA A 114 16.46 3.66 -12.96
CA ALA A 114 17.89 3.85 -12.87
C ALA A 114 18.55 2.68 -12.12
N ALA A 115 19.53 2.04 -12.74
CA ALA A 115 20.31 0.96 -12.14
C ALA A 115 21.47 1.46 -11.28
N ALA A 116 21.93 2.71 -11.48
CA ALA A 116 23.04 3.32 -10.76
C ALA A 116 22.76 4.79 -10.44
N TYR A 117 23.42 5.32 -9.40
CA TYR A 117 23.28 6.73 -9.00
C TYR A 117 23.69 7.72 -10.09
N ALA A 118 24.69 7.37 -10.92
CA ALA A 118 25.10 8.22 -12.05
C ALA A 118 23.99 8.35 -13.08
N GLU A 119 23.37 7.24 -13.46
CA GLU A 119 22.23 7.19 -14.38
C GLU A 119 21.02 7.95 -13.82
N LEU A 120 20.75 7.81 -12.52
CA LEU A 120 19.73 8.59 -11.84
C LEU A 120 20.03 10.09 -11.91
N GLY A 121 21.29 10.49 -11.73
CA GLY A 121 21.75 11.87 -11.88
C GLY A 121 21.48 12.43 -13.27
N GLU A 122 21.78 11.69 -14.32
CA GLU A 122 21.51 12.07 -15.71
C GLU A 122 20.01 12.20 -15.98
N ILE A 123 19.20 11.24 -15.51
CA ILE A 123 17.73 11.27 -15.64
C ILE A 123 17.16 12.49 -14.93
N LEU A 124 17.61 12.79 -13.72
CA LEU A 124 17.17 13.94 -12.96
C LEU A 124 17.56 15.26 -13.62
N LEU A 125 18.80 15.38 -14.12
CA LEU A 125 19.26 16.58 -14.81
C LEU A 125 18.50 16.83 -16.11
N ASN A 126 18.26 15.79 -16.88
CA ASN A 126 17.51 15.87 -18.15
C ASN A 126 16.00 15.98 -17.91
N GLY A 127 15.47 15.35 -16.85
CA GLY A 127 14.05 15.33 -16.52
C GLY A 127 13.56 16.57 -15.79
N TYR A 128 14.46 17.33 -15.11
CA TYR A 128 14.07 18.56 -14.40
C TYR A 128 13.44 19.60 -15.33
N MET A 129 13.91 19.66 -16.57
CA MET A 129 13.34 20.56 -17.59
C MET A 129 11.96 20.08 -18.08
N ILE A 130 11.70 18.78 -18.08
CA ILE A 130 10.42 18.21 -18.55
C ILE A 130 9.38 18.22 -17.42
N PHE A 131 9.80 18.05 -16.18
CA PHE A 131 8.89 18.03 -15.00
C PHE A 131 8.27 19.40 -14.72
N LEU A 132 9.04 20.48 -14.91
CA LEU A 132 8.53 21.85 -14.79
C LEU A 132 7.52 22.22 -15.89
N LEU A 133 7.53 21.51 -17.01
CA LEU A 133 6.65 21.77 -18.14
C LEU A 133 5.36 20.93 -18.13
N ASN A 134 5.35 19.76 -17.47
CA ASN A 134 4.23 18.81 -17.51
C ASN A 134 3.47 18.66 -16.19
N CYS A 135 4.01 19.09 -15.05
CA CYS A 135 3.24 19.20 -13.82
C CYS A 135 2.37 20.47 -13.91
N SER A 136 1.26 20.36 -14.59
CA SER A 136 0.16 21.31 -14.41
C SER A 136 -0.23 21.28 -12.93
N VAL A 137 0.00 22.40 -12.25
CA VAL A 137 -0.22 22.63 -10.80
C VAL A 137 -1.63 22.27 -10.33
N SER A 138 -2.55 21.98 -11.24
CA SER A 138 -3.94 21.63 -10.98
C SER A 138 -4.19 20.18 -10.57
N LYS A 139 -3.20 19.28 -10.60
CA LYS A 139 -3.40 17.88 -10.19
C LYS A 139 -2.81 17.51 -8.82
N CYS A 140 -2.02 18.37 -8.21
CA CYS A 140 -1.40 18.15 -6.90
C CYS A 140 -2.06 18.92 -5.73
N LEU A 141 -3.23 19.54 -5.92
CA LEU A 141 -3.92 20.37 -4.94
C LEU A 141 -5.32 19.85 -4.59
N TYR A 142 -5.47 18.54 -4.43
CA TYR A 142 -6.65 17.99 -3.76
C TYR A 142 -6.26 16.81 -2.88
#